data_00ec27c9ee35284769049db834021c87
#
_entry.id   00ec27c9ee35284769049db834021c87
#
_cell.length_a   1.000
_cell.length_b   1.000
_cell.length_c   1.000
_cell.angle_alpha   90.00
_cell.angle_beta   90.00
_cell.angle_gamma   90.00
#
_symmetry.space_group_name_H-M   'P 1'
#
loop_
_entity.id
_entity.type
_entity.pdbx_description
1 polymer ?
#
loop_
_entity_poly.entity_id
_entity_poly.type
_entity_poly.pdbx_seq_one_letter_code
_entity_poly.pdbx_strand_id
1 'polypeptide(L)'
;MALEVRNLSKKYKKNLAVKDVSFTLQPESIYGLLGRNGAGKSTVLNMIAHRIEKNSGEILLENQPLWTTPEAMSDIYLSSPENWFPIDWKVKKIVKVFQEIYPEFDTEFAEECMKVFGVDEKKKLVELSTGYKSIVKLTLALSVPVSYVFLDEPVLGLDANHRQLFNKKLLEAYARRPRTFVIATHLIEEISYLLEEVIVIRDGVTFQQSSVEEILQHAYLVTGSKAVVSELIANQTIIHQEEVGNQLQAVIISQQVPQETTDYSVRHLTLQEYFIQLTRKEGE
;
A
#
# COMPACT_ATOMS: atom_id res chain seq x y z
N MET A 1 18.82 -4.96 -2.33
CA MET A 1 18.75 -5.16 -0.85
C MET A 1 17.32 -5.50 -0.48
N ALA A 2 17.05 -6.66 0.18
CA ALA A 2 15.70 -7.01 0.63
C ALA A 2 15.46 -6.49 2.04
N LEU A 3 14.24 -5.97 2.32
CA LEU A 3 13.80 -5.63 3.66
C LEU A 3 12.84 -6.71 4.15
N GLU A 4 13.16 -7.31 5.29
CA GLU A 4 12.36 -8.37 5.89
C GLU A 4 11.76 -7.93 7.21
N VAL A 5 10.49 -8.21 7.38
CA VAL A 5 9.76 -8.07 8.65
C VAL A 5 9.46 -9.48 9.15
N ARG A 6 9.93 -9.82 10.35
CA ARG A 6 9.78 -11.16 10.95
C ARG A 6 9.09 -11.07 12.29
N ASN A 7 7.95 -11.73 12.41
CA ASN A 7 7.19 -11.94 13.66
C ASN A 7 6.93 -10.61 14.42
N LEU A 8 6.67 -9.53 13.67
CA LEU A 8 6.54 -8.18 14.22
C LEU A 8 5.23 -8.05 15.00
N SER A 9 5.31 -7.59 16.24
CA SER A 9 4.14 -7.43 17.10
C SER A 9 4.13 -6.09 17.83
N LYS A 10 2.93 -5.53 18.01
CA LYS A 10 2.70 -4.29 18.75
C LYS A 10 1.43 -4.34 19.56
N LYS A 11 1.57 -4.05 20.85
CA LYS A 11 0.46 -3.95 21.81
C LYS A 11 0.36 -2.52 22.34
N TYR A 12 -0.83 -1.95 22.29
CA TYR A 12 -1.17 -0.68 22.92
C TYR A 12 -2.09 -0.96 24.12
N LYS A 13 -1.58 -0.80 25.32
CA LYS A 13 -2.31 -1.13 26.56
C LYS A 13 -2.85 -2.57 26.50
N LYS A 14 -4.19 -2.74 26.31
CA LYS A 14 -4.84 -4.05 26.20
C LYS A 14 -5.08 -4.51 24.77
N ASN A 15 -4.90 -3.62 23.77
CA ASN A 15 -5.17 -3.93 22.37
C ASN A 15 -3.87 -4.39 21.66
N LEU A 16 -3.89 -5.60 21.12
CA LEU A 16 -2.83 -6.14 20.26
C LEU A 16 -3.12 -5.71 18.82
N ALA A 17 -2.50 -4.61 18.40
CA ALA A 17 -2.76 -3.99 17.09
C ALA A 17 -2.04 -4.71 15.95
N VAL A 18 -0.86 -5.30 16.21
CA VAL A 18 -0.08 -6.10 15.27
C VAL A 18 0.32 -7.38 15.98
N LYS A 19 0.09 -8.54 15.32
CA LYS A 19 0.21 -9.88 15.90
C LYS A 19 1.01 -10.75 14.95
N ASP A 20 2.32 -10.81 15.15
CA ASP A 20 3.18 -11.72 14.40
C ASP A 20 3.20 -11.45 12.87
N VAL A 21 3.24 -10.18 12.47
CA VAL A 21 3.31 -9.79 11.06
C VAL A 21 4.68 -10.13 10.48
N SER A 22 4.68 -10.85 9.36
CA SER A 22 5.88 -11.24 8.63
C SER A 22 5.67 -11.07 7.12
N PHE A 23 6.61 -10.41 6.44
CA PHE A 23 6.65 -10.26 4.99
C PHE A 23 8.04 -9.83 4.51
N THR A 24 8.28 -9.94 3.22
CA THR A 24 9.53 -9.53 2.59
C THR A 24 9.26 -8.55 1.46
N LEU A 25 10.02 -7.45 1.45
CA LEU A 25 10.01 -6.48 0.35
C LEU A 25 11.26 -6.69 -0.50
N GLN A 26 11.07 -7.05 -1.75
CA GLN A 26 12.16 -7.08 -2.73
C GLN A 26 12.51 -5.65 -3.16
N PRO A 27 13.77 -5.39 -3.56
CA PRO A 27 14.15 -4.08 -4.07
C PRO A 27 13.43 -3.75 -5.37
N GLU A 28 13.29 -2.45 -5.63
CA GLU A 28 12.83 -1.93 -6.92
C GLU A 28 11.45 -2.48 -7.36
N SER A 29 10.47 -2.48 -6.43
CA SER A 29 9.10 -2.91 -6.70
C SER A 29 8.08 -2.02 -6.03
N ILE A 30 6.86 -1.98 -6.58
CA ILE A 30 5.75 -1.20 -6.03
C ILE A 30 4.77 -2.14 -5.32
N TYR A 31 4.73 -2.03 -3.99
CA TYR A 31 3.89 -2.84 -3.11
C TYR A 31 2.62 -2.11 -2.68
N GLY A 32 1.51 -2.82 -2.66
CA GLY A 32 0.32 -2.45 -1.92
C GLY A 32 0.31 -3.10 -0.54
N LEU A 33 0.32 -2.31 0.55
CA LEU A 33 0.03 -2.81 1.90
C LEU A 33 -1.46 -2.62 2.17
N LEU A 34 -2.23 -3.67 1.92
CA LEU A 34 -3.68 -3.63 1.90
C LEU A 34 -4.28 -4.14 3.21
N GLY A 35 -5.41 -3.58 3.60
CA GLY A 35 -6.12 -4.00 4.81
C GLY A 35 -7.23 -3.02 5.16
N ARG A 36 -8.28 -3.50 5.82
CA ARG A 36 -9.37 -2.64 6.32
C ARG A 36 -8.83 -1.60 7.32
N ASN A 37 -9.62 -0.57 7.59
CA ASN A 37 -9.28 0.41 8.63
C ASN A 37 -9.09 -0.28 9.98
N GLY A 38 -7.99 0.03 10.67
CA GLY A 38 -7.63 -0.61 11.93
C GLY A 38 -6.93 -1.98 11.81
N ALA A 39 -6.64 -2.48 10.62
CA ALA A 39 -5.94 -3.76 10.41
C ALA A 39 -4.48 -3.77 10.91
N GLY A 40 -3.88 -2.60 11.22
CA GLY A 40 -2.52 -2.48 11.72
C GLY A 40 -1.50 -1.90 10.73
N LYS A 41 -1.90 -1.53 9.50
CA LYS A 41 -1.01 -1.02 8.44
C LYS A 41 -0.11 0.13 8.92
N SER A 42 -0.69 1.24 9.37
CA SER A 42 0.06 2.40 9.87
C SER A 42 0.96 2.06 11.06
N THR A 43 0.52 1.13 11.93
CA THR A 43 1.34 0.66 13.06
C THR A 43 2.58 -0.09 12.55
N VAL A 44 2.44 -0.96 11.56
CA VAL A 44 3.57 -1.67 10.93
C VAL A 44 4.53 -0.66 10.30
N LEU A 45 4.03 0.29 9.49
CA LEU A 45 4.86 1.31 8.85
C LEU A 45 5.61 2.18 9.88
N ASN A 46 4.94 2.58 10.95
CA ASN A 46 5.57 3.38 12.01
C ASN A 46 6.64 2.58 12.78
N MET A 47 6.49 1.25 12.94
CA MET A 47 7.54 0.40 13.50
C MET A 47 8.74 0.27 12.54
N ILE A 48 8.50 0.07 11.25
CA ILE A 48 9.56 0.03 10.23
C ILE A 48 10.31 1.36 10.19
N ALA A 49 9.62 2.49 10.23
CA ALA A 49 10.23 3.82 10.27
C ALA A 49 10.77 4.23 11.65
N HIS A 50 10.81 3.31 12.63
CA HIS A 50 11.27 3.55 14.01
C HIS A 50 10.60 4.74 14.72
N ARG A 51 9.40 5.10 14.31
CA ARG A 51 8.60 6.15 14.97
C ARG A 51 7.93 5.66 16.25
N ILE A 52 7.72 4.35 16.35
CA ILE A 52 7.23 3.65 17.54
C ILE A 52 8.03 2.37 17.76
N GLU A 53 8.25 2.02 19.02
CA GLU A 53 8.91 0.77 19.39
C GLU A 53 8.00 -0.44 19.15
N LYS A 54 8.57 -1.52 18.65
CA LYS A 54 7.94 -2.85 18.60
C LYS A 54 7.94 -3.52 19.97
N ASN A 55 7.03 -4.44 20.21
CA ASN A 55 7.07 -5.31 21.40
C ASN A 55 7.92 -6.57 21.17
N SER A 56 7.87 -7.14 19.97
CA SER A 56 8.67 -8.30 19.56
C SER A 56 8.85 -8.35 18.05
N GLY A 57 9.65 -9.31 17.59
CA GLY A 57 9.96 -9.51 16.18
C GLY A 57 11.20 -8.73 15.73
N GLU A 58 11.51 -8.83 14.46
CA GLU A 58 12.71 -8.24 13.85
C GLU A 58 12.36 -7.51 12.56
N ILE A 59 13.13 -6.48 12.24
CA ILE A 59 13.11 -5.77 10.95
C ILE A 59 14.54 -5.78 10.46
N LEU A 60 14.78 -6.42 9.33
CA LEU A 60 16.10 -6.68 8.79
C LEU A 60 16.24 -6.02 7.41
N LEU A 61 17.38 -5.42 7.16
CA LEU A 61 17.83 -5.01 5.83
C LEU A 61 19.08 -5.83 5.50
N GLU A 62 19.03 -6.63 4.41
CA GLU A 62 20.12 -7.56 4.06
C GLU A 62 20.55 -8.48 5.21
N ASN A 63 19.59 -9.06 5.92
CA ASN A 63 19.81 -9.91 7.11
C ASN A 63 20.47 -9.21 8.31
N GLN A 64 20.65 -7.89 8.29
CA GLN A 64 21.14 -7.11 9.42
C GLN A 64 19.98 -6.33 10.07
N PRO A 65 19.94 -6.23 11.40
CA PRO A 65 18.91 -5.43 12.05
C PRO A 65 18.93 -3.99 11.55
N LEU A 66 17.80 -3.51 11.03
CA LEU A 66 17.66 -2.23 10.34
C LEU A 66 18.16 -1.03 11.14
N TRP A 67 18.05 -1.08 12.47
CA TRP A 67 18.32 0.07 13.35
C TRP A 67 19.72 0.02 13.99
N THR A 68 20.62 -0.79 13.48
CA THR A 68 21.97 -0.95 14.04
C THR A 68 22.99 -0.03 13.41
N THR A 69 22.74 0.48 12.20
CA THR A 69 23.67 1.37 11.49
C THR A 69 22.97 2.65 11.03
N PRO A 70 23.64 3.82 11.09
CA PRO A 70 23.10 5.07 10.56
C PRO A 70 22.73 4.98 9.06
N GLU A 71 23.51 4.22 8.28
CA GLU A 71 23.30 4.02 6.84
C GLU A 71 21.98 3.32 6.57
N ALA A 72 21.69 2.22 7.26
CA ALA A 72 20.42 1.50 7.13
C ALA A 72 19.23 2.36 7.56
N MET A 73 19.40 3.19 8.60
CA MET A 73 18.37 4.14 9.06
C MET A 73 18.07 5.22 8.01
N SER A 74 19.08 5.69 7.29
CA SER A 74 18.94 6.73 6.26
C SER A 74 18.29 6.24 4.97
N ASP A 75 18.14 4.93 4.79
CA ASP A 75 17.64 4.30 3.57
C ASP A 75 16.12 4.10 3.54
N ILE A 76 15.43 4.63 4.53
CA ILE A 76 13.98 4.54 4.68
C ILE A 76 13.34 5.93 4.85
N TYR A 77 12.28 6.18 4.10
CA TYR A 77 11.43 7.35 4.27
C TYR A 77 9.96 6.95 4.44
N LEU A 78 9.29 7.49 5.45
CA LEU A 78 7.84 7.32 5.66
C LEU A 78 7.10 8.66 5.55
N SER A 79 6.24 8.76 4.55
CA SER A 79 5.22 9.81 4.46
C SER A 79 3.93 9.33 5.10
N SER A 80 3.42 10.05 6.09
CA SER A 80 2.19 9.72 6.81
C SER A 80 1.19 10.88 6.76
N PRO A 81 -0.11 10.63 7.06
CA PRO A 81 -1.12 11.70 7.14
C PRO A 81 -0.76 12.80 8.13
N GLU A 82 -0.07 12.45 9.20
CA GLU A 82 0.38 13.39 10.21
C GLU A 82 1.32 14.45 9.64
N ASN A 83 1.23 15.65 10.18
CA ASN A 83 2.10 16.74 9.77
C ASN A 83 3.25 16.91 10.77
N TRP A 84 4.47 16.63 10.33
CA TRP A 84 5.70 16.71 11.13
C TRP A 84 6.44 18.03 10.94
N PHE A 85 6.00 18.87 10.01
CA PHE A 85 6.63 20.16 9.75
C PHE A 85 5.98 21.28 10.55
N PRO A 86 6.77 22.26 11.02
CA PRO A 86 6.21 23.46 11.62
C PRO A 86 5.24 24.15 10.66
N ILE A 87 4.02 24.39 11.13
CA ILE A 87 2.91 24.89 10.27
C ILE A 87 3.14 26.32 9.74
N ASP A 88 4.02 27.08 10.37
CA ASP A 88 4.43 28.45 9.99
C ASP A 88 5.57 28.48 8.96
N TRP A 89 6.15 27.31 8.63
CA TRP A 89 7.19 27.25 7.60
C TRP A 89 6.59 27.37 6.20
N LYS A 90 7.31 28.13 5.35
CA LYS A 90 7.01 28.17 3.92
C LYS A 90 7.42 26.86 3.25
N VAL A 91 6.67 26.45 2.21
CA VAL A 91 6.96 25.21 1.46
C VAL A 91 8.41 25.22 0.97
N LYS A 92 8.90 26.32 0.37
CA LYS A 92 10.29 26.44 -0.08
C LYS A 92 11.34 26.22 1.02
N LYS A 93 11.02 26.57 2.30
CA LYS A 93 11.92 26.31 3.42
C LYS A 93 11.98 24.82 3.74
N ILE A 94 10.86 24.12 3.63
CA ILE A 94 10.79 22.67 3.83
C ILE A 94 11.62 21.96 2.76
N VAL A 95 11.45 22.32 1.49
CA VAL A 95 12.25 21.77 0.38
C VAL A 95 13.74 21.99 0.64
N LYS A 96 14.14 23.20 1.06
CA LYS A 96 15.54 23.51 1.38
C LYS A 96 16.11 22.63 2.50
N VAL A 97 15.33 22.36 3.55
CA VAL A 97 15.74 21.46 4.63
C VAL A 97 15.96 20.03 4.10
N PHE A 98 15.10 19.55 3.16
CA PHE A 98 15.32 18.25 2.54
C PHE A 98 16.58 18.19 1.69
N GLN A 99 16.93 19.25 0.97
CA GLN A 99 18.20 19.38 0.24
C GLN A 99 19.41 19.33 1.18
N GLU A 100 19.28 19.91 2.39
CA GLU A 100 20.35 19.89 3.39
C GLU A 100 20.50 18.50 4.06
N ILE A 101 19.38 17.79 4.29
CA ILE A 101 19.38 16.44 4.91
C ILE A 101 19.78 15.36 3.90
N TYR A 102 19.33 15.47 2.67
CA TYR A 102 19.56 14.49 1.59
C TYR A 102 20.41 15.13 0.49
N PRO A 103 21.73 14.92 0.44
CA PRO A 103 22.61 15.54 -0.58
C PRO A 103 22.19 15.24 -2.02
N GLU A 104 21.61 14.06 -2.26
CA GLU A 104 21.10 13.64 -3.58
C GLU A 104 19.58 13.83 -3.76
N PHE A 105 18.98 14.77 -2.99
CA PHE A 105 17.57 15.11 -3.16
C PHE A 105 17.29 15.61 -4.59
N ASP A 106 16.30 15.02 -5.26
CA ASP A 106 15.93 15.42 -6.62
C ASP A 106 15.14 16.74 -6.60
N THR A 107 15.90 17.83 -6.55
CA THR A 107 15.35 19.19 -6.48
C THR A 107 14.53 19.53 -7.73
N GLU A 108 15.06 19.17 -8.91
CA GLU A 108 14.39 19.45 -10.19
C GLU A 108 13.03 18.77 -10.24
N PHE A 109 12.96 17.50 -9.85
CA PHE A 109 11.71 16.76 -9.80
C PHE A 109 10.74 17.31 -8.75
N ALA A 110 11.24 17.73 -7.58
CA ALA A 110 10.41 18.36 -6.56
C ALA A 110 9.78 19.67 -7.04
N GLU A 111 10.56 20.55 -7.69
CA GLU A 111 10.07 21.81 -8.27
C GLU A 111 9.06 21.56 -9.40
N GLU A 112 9.34 20.57 -10.26
CA GLU A 112 8.40 20.15 -11.31
C GLU A 112 7.07 19.67 -10.70
N CYS A 113 7.11 18.81 -9.69
CA CYS A 113 5.93 18.33 -8.99
C CYS A 113 5.14 19.49 -8.36
N MET A 114 5.80 20.37 -7.60
CA MET A 114 5.14 21.53 -6.98
C MET A 114 4.43 22.39 -8.03
N LYS A 115 5.08 22.65 -9.16
CA LYS A 115 4.51 23.42 -10.27
C LYS A 115 3.30 22.73 -10.90
N VAL A 116 3.40 21.44 -11.22
CA VAL A 116 2.34 20.67 -11.88
C VAL A 116 1.12 20.52 -10.98
N PHE A 117 1.34 20.32 -9.67
CA PHE A 117 0.26 20.28 -8.68
C PHE A 117 -0.30 21.69 -8.31
N GLY A 118 0.30 22.76 -8.79
CA GLY A 118 -0.13 24.12 -8.48
C GLY A 118 0.14 24.58 -7.05
N VAL A 119 1.19 24.04 -6.41
CA VAL A 119 1.60 24.43 -5.06
C VAL A 119 2.37 25.75 -5.11
N ASP A 120 1.90 26.77 -4.39
CA ASP A 120 2.65 28.02 -4.20
C ASP A 120 3.67 27.84 -3.06
N GLU A 121 4.94 27.67 -3.43
CA GLU A 121 6.04 27.45 -2.49
C GLU A 121 6.33 28.64 -1.56
N LYS A 122 5.79 29.84 -1.87
CA LYS A 122 5.93 31.03 -1.01
C LYS A 122 4.94 31.01 0.17
N LYS A 123 3.87 30.21 0.07
CA LYS A 123 2.89 30.04 1.16
C LYS A 123 3.45 29.25 2.31
N LYS A 124 2.93 29.53 3.51
CA LYS A 124 3.16 28.73 4.71
C LYS A 124 2.26 27.48 4.68
N LEU A 125 2.66 26.40 5.33
CA LEU A 125 1.84 25.20 5.42
C LEU A 125 0.45 25.48 6.00
N VAL A 126 0.34 26.36 6.98
CA VAL A 126 -0.95 26.73 7.58
C VAL A 126 -1.93 27.33 6.59
N GLU A 127 -1.43 27.97 5.52
CA GLU A 127 -2.23 28.61 4.48
C GLU A 127 -2.72 27.62 3.38
N LEU A 128 -2.21 26.37 3.42
CA LEU A 128 -2.57 25.33 2.46
C LEU A 128 -3.77 24.54 2.94
N SER A 129 -4.61 24.09 2.01
CA SER A 129 -5.64 23.09 2.30
C SER A 129 -5.01 21.75 2.70
N THR A 130 -5.79 20.85 3.29
CA THR A 130 -5.32 19.50 3.65
C THR A 130 -4.78 18.74 2.44
N GLY A 131 -5.44 18.83 1.28
CA GLY A 131 -4.98 18.21 0.04
C GLY A 131 -3.62 18.76 -0.40
N TYR A 132 -3.44 20.08 -0.42
CA TYR A 132 -2.15 20.67 -0.77
C TYR A 132 -1.03 20.35 0.22
N LYS A 133 -1.32 20.21 1.53
CA LYS A 133 -0.36 19.70 2.52
C LYS A 133 0.06 18.27 2.21
N SER A 134 -0.88 17.43 1.81
CA SER A 134 -0.58 16.06 1.37
C SER A 134 0.29 16.05 0.12
N ILE A 135 -0.01 16.89 -0.88
CA ILE A 135 0.80 17.04 -2.10
C ILE A 135 2.24 17.45 -1.78
N VAL A 136 2.46 18.41 -0.88
CA VAL A 136 3.82 18.78 -0.45
C VAL A 136 4.54 17.57 0.13
N LYS A 137 3.93 16.83 1.06
CA LYS A 137 4.55 15.62 1.64
C LYS A 137 4.85 14.55 0.60
N LEU A 138 3.95 14.33 -0.35
CA LEU A 138 4.13 13.36 -1.43
C LEU A 138 5.27 13.78 -2.37
N THR A 139 5.33 15.05 -2.75
CA THR A 139 6.44 15.58 -3.56
C THR A 139 7.79 15.32 -2.88
N LEU A 140 7.90 15.60 -1.59
CA LEU A 140 9.13 15.32 -0.82
C LEU A 140 9.44 13.81 -0.82
N ALA A 141 8.44 12.95 -0.57
CA ALA A 141 8.62 11.50 -0.56
C ALA A 141 9.07 10.94 -1.92
N LEU A 142 8.59 11.52 -3.01
CA LEU A 142 8.98 11.13 -4.37
C LEU A 142 10.37 11.65 -4.77
N SER A 143 10.94 12.60 -4.04
CA SER A 143 12.21 13.25 -4.38
C SER A 143 13.40 12.85 -3.48
N VAL A 144 13.14 12.14 -2.35
CA VAL A 144 14.24 11.65 -1.49
C VAL A 144 15.01 10.50 -2.12
N PRO A 145 16.34 10.40 -1.92
CA PRO A 145 17.20 9.39 -2.56
C PRO A 145 17.34 8.09 -1.72
N VAL A 146 16.22 7.59 -1.19
CA VAL A 146 16.23 6.40 -0.32
C VAL A 146 15.78 5.16 -1.07
N SER A 147 16.20 3.95 -0.64
CA SER A 147 15.81 2.69 -1.29
C SER A 147 14.36 2.28 -0.99
N TYR A 148 13.83 2.67 0.16
CA TYR A 148 12.47 2.33 0.59
C TYR A 148 11.65 3.56 0.94
N VAL A 149 10.58 3.78 0.17
CA VAL A 149 9.62 4.87 0.39
C VAL A 149 8.29 4.27 0.81
N PHE A 150 7.88 4.54 2.04
CA PHE A 150 6.59 4.14 2.58
C PHE A 150 5.61 5.31 2.52
N LEU A 151 4.43 5.06 1.98
CA LEU A 151 3.37 6.04 1.80
C LEU A 151 2.12 5.55 2.52
N ASP A 152 1.78 6.18 3.65
CA ASP A 152 0.59 5.84 4.42
C ASP A 152 -0.59 6.73 3.98
N GLU A 153 -1.61 6.10 3.37
CA GLU A 153 -2.81 6.75 2.81
C GLU A 153 -2.51 7.97 1.91
N PRO A 154 -1.61 7.84 0.89
CA PRO A 154 -1.10 8.98 0.14
C PRO A 154 -2.17 9.77 -0.63
N VAL A 155 -3.20 9.09 -1.12
CA VAL A 155 -4.27 9.71 -1.95
C VAL A 155 -5.45 10.21 -1.12
N LEU A 156 -5.43 10.01 0.20
CA LEU A 156 -6.50 10.46 1.07
C LEU A 156 -6.60 12.00 1.10
N GLY A 157 -7.79 12.52 0.83
CA GLY A 157 -8.05 13.97 0.78
C GLY A 157 -7.62 14.65 -0.53
N LEU A 158 -7.14 13.90 -1.52
CA LEU A 158 -6.93 14.39 -2.88
C LEU A 158 -8.21 14.23 -3.71
N ASP A 159 -8.49 15.19 -4.60
CA ASP A 159 -9.50 15.01 -5.63
C ASP A 159 -9.02 14.06 -6.75
N ALA A 160 -9.94 13.64 -7.63
CA ALA A 160 -9.65 12.67 -8.68
C ALA A 160 -8.50 13.10 -9.61
N ASN A 161 -8.41 14.39 -9.97
CA ASN A 161 -7.35 14.89 -10.82
C ASN A 161 -5.97 14.80 -10.15
N HIS A 162 -5.89 15.21 -8.87
CA HIS A 162 -4.65 15.13 -8.11
C HIS A 162 -4.23 13.68 -7.83
N ARG A 163 -5.18 12.72 -7.67
CA ARG A 163 -4.86 11.29 -7.54
C ARG A 163 -4.21 10.75 -8.81
N GLN A 164 -4.81 11.01 -9.98
CA GLN A 164 -4.23 10.60 -11.26
C GLN A 164 -2.84 11.21 -11.49
N LEU A 165 -2.68 12.47 -11.14
CA LEU A 165 -1.41 13.15 -11.26
C LEU A 165 -0.35 12.59 -10.31
N PHE A 166 -0.73 12.25 -9.06
CA PHE A 166 0.15 11.57 -8.11
C PHE A 166 0.63 10.23 -8.67
N ASN A 167 -0.29 9.41 -9.19
CA ASN A 167 0.06 8.11 -9.75
C ASN A 167 1.05 8.24 -10.91
N LYS A 168 0.84 9.22 -11.80
CA LYS A 168 1.78 9.53 -12.87
C LYS A 168 3.15 9.92 -12.33
N LYS A 169 3.20 10.83 -11.34
CA LYS A 169 4.45 11.31 -10.74
C LYS A 169 5.18 10.21 -9.95
N LEU A 170 4.46 9.27 -9.35
CA LEU A 170 5.07 8.11 -8.71
C LEU A 170 5.79 7.21 -9.74
N LEU A 171 5.14 6.91 -10.87
CA LEU A 171 5.79 6.15 -11.96
C LEU A 171 6.99 6.90 -12.57
N GLU A 172 6.90 8.21 -12.73
CA GLU A 172 8.03 9.04 -13.18
C GLU A 172 9.19 8.99 -12.17
N ALA A 173 8.91 9.09 -10.86
CA ALA A 173 9.92 8.98 -9.81
C ALA A 173 10.57 7.59 -9.79
N TYR A 174 9.76 6.53 -9.98
CA TYR A 174 10.24 5.16 -10.09
C TYR A 174 11.14 4.97 -11.31
N ALA A 175 10.74 5.48 -12.47
CA ALA A 175 11.53 5.39 -13.70
C ALA A 175 12.86 6.18 -13.64
N ARG A 176 12.86 7.35 -12.95
CA ARG A 176 14.09 8.16 -12.76
C ARG A 176 15.10 7.49 -11.84
N ARG A 177 14.63 6.87 -10.76
CA ARG A 177 15.45 6.15 -9.78
C ARG A 177 14.65 4.96 -9.27
N PRO A 178 14.86 3.75 -9.83
CA PRO A 178 14.22 2.53 -9.34
C PRO A 178 14.48 2.32 -7.85
N ARG A 179 13.41 2.10 -7.09
CA ARG A 179 13.41 1.90 -5.64
C ARG A 179 12.09 1.29 -5.19
N THR A 180 12.02 0.80 -3.99
CA THR A 180 10.80 0.16 -3.47
C THR A 180 9.84 1.20 -2.92
N PHE A 181 8.62 1.23 -3.46
CA PHE A 181 7.49 1.97 -2.90
C PHE A 181 6.54 1.02 -2.22
N VAL A 182 6.10 1.36 -1.00
CA VAL A 182 5.06 0.62 -0.29
C VAL A 182 3.90 1.56 0.00
N ILE A 183 2.76 1.32 -0.63
CA ILE A 183 1.58 2.17 -0.53
C ILE A 183 0.57 1.49 0.37
N ALA A 184 0.41 2.00 1.59
CA ALA A 184 -0.64 1.54 2.50
C ALA A 184 -1.91 2.34 2.24
N THR A 185 -2.98 1.67 1.82
CA THR A 185 -4.27 2.31 1.57
C THR A 185 -5.43 1.34 1.66
N HIS A 186 -6.62 1.89 1.81
CA HIS A 186 -7.89 1.18 1.64
C HIS A 186 -8.58 1.53 0.29
N LEU A 187 -8.04 2.49 -0.47
CA LEU A 187 -8.55 2.94 -1.77
C LEU A 187 -7.82 2.20 -2.91
N ILE A 188 -8.05 0.90 -3.02
CA ILE A 188 -7.28 0.01 -3.90
C ILE A 188 -7.48 0.36 -5.38
N GLU A 189 -8.71 0.68 -5.82
CA GLU A 189 -8.99 1.05 -7.21
C GLU A 189 -8.12 2.19 -7.72
N GLU A 190 -7.82 3.14 -6.86
CA GLU A 190 -7.06 4.34 -7.21
C GLU A 190 -5.59 4.06 -7.56
N ILE A 191 -5.05 2.94 -7.08
CA ILE A 191 -3.62 2.61 -7.20
C ILE A 191 -3.36 1.21 -7.78
N SER A 192 -4.39 0.41 -8.02
CA SER A 192 -4.24 -1.02 -8.38
C SER A 192 -3.34 -1.27 -9.57
N TYR A 193 -3.38 -0.39 -10.58
CA TYR A 193 -2.58 -0.50 -11.79
C TYR A 193 -1.10 -0.12 -11.61
N LEU A 194 -0.72 0.42 -10.45
CA LEU A 194 0.68 0.71 -10.09
C LEU A 194 1.34 -0.47 -9.40
N LEU A 195 0.54 -1.35 -8.79
CA LEU A 195 1.03 -2.38 -7.89
C LEU A 195 1.55 -3.60 -8.65
N GLU A 196 2.76 -4.04 -8.29
CA GLU A 196 3.33 -5.31 -8.74
C GLU A 196 3.04 -6.41 -7.73
N GLU A 197 3.11 -6.09 -6.44
CA GLU A 197 2.95 -7.01 -5.33
C GLU A 197 1.94 -6.46 -4.31
N VAL A 198 1.28 -7.34 -3.60
CA VAL A 198 0.40 -6.97 -2.48
C VAL A 198 0.71 -7.76 -1.22
N ILE A 199 0.62 -7.08 -0.09
CA ILE A 199 0.67 -7.64 1.25
C ILE A 199 -0.67 -7.30 1.91
N VAL A 200 -1.44 -8.32 2.27
CA VAL A 200 -2.74 -8.14 2.92
C VAL A 200 -2.58 -8.32 4.42
N ILE A 201 -2.90 -7.28 5.18
CA ILE A 201 -2.98 -7.33 6.65
C ILE A 201 -4.45 -7.45 7.06
N ARG A 202 -4.79 -8.49 7.82
CA ARG A 202 -6.12 -8.71 8.38
C ARG A 202 -6.01 -9.02 9.88
N ASP A 203 -6.75 -8.26 10.70
CA ASP A 203 -6.78 -8.41 12.17
C ASP A 203 -5.39 -8.44 12.85
N GLY A 204 -4.45 -7.66 12.29
CA GLY A 204 -3.09 -7.50 12.78
C GLY A 204 -2.12 -8.61 12.39
N VAL A 205 -2.47 -9.50 11.47
CA VAL A 205 -1.59 -10.55 10.93
C VAL A 205 -1.40 -10.39 9.42
N THR A 206 -0.28 -10.88 8.89
CA THR A 206 -0.11 -11.03 7.45
C THR A 206 -0.99 -12.19 7.00
N PHE A 207 -1.99 -11.87 6.20
CA PHE A 207 -2.93 -12.85 5.67
C PHE A 207 -2.44 -13.46 4.36
N GLN A 208 -1.86 -12.62 3.50
CA GLN A 208 -1.36 -13.03 2.18
C GLN A 208 -0.25 -12.08 1.71
N GLN A 209 0.71 -12.61 0.98
CA GLN A 209 1.63 -11.87 0.12
C GLN A 209 1.68 -12.57 -1.23
N SER A 210 1.43 -11.84 -2.33
CA SER A 210 1.37 -12.39 -3.70
C SER A 210 1.60 -11.29 -4.72
N SER A 211 2.01 -11.66 -5.93
CA SER A 211 2.00 -10.73 -7.04
C SER A 211 0.56 -10.40 -7.47
N VAL A 212 0.36 -9.18 -7.98
CA VAL A 212 -0.94 -8.75 -8.51
C VAL A 212 -1.29 -9.57 -9.74
N GLU A 213 -0.30 -9.89 -10.57
CA GLU A 213 -0.48 -10.71 -11.76
C GLU A 213 -1.03 -12.10 -11.41
N GLU A 214 -0.44 -12.79 -10.42
CA GLU A 214 -0.90 -14.10 -9.96
C GLU A 214 -2.35 -14.06 -9.47
N ILE A 215 -2.71 -13.02 -8.69
CA ILE A 215 -4.09 -12.85 -8.23
C ILE A 215 -5.06 -12.68 -9.42
N LEU A 216 -4.73 -11.76 -10.34
CA LEU A 216 -5.63 -11.44 -11.46
C LEU A 216 -5.74 -12.58 -12.48
N GLN A 217 -4.70 -13.40 -12.62
CA GLN A 217 -4.73 -14.58 -13.51
C GLN A 217 -5.57 -15.73 -12.97
N HIS A 218 -5.64 -15.89 -11.65
CA HIS A 218 -6.22 -17.10 -11.04
C HIS A 218 -7.48 -16.87 -10.21
N ALA A 219 -7.87 -15.60 -9.95
CA ALA A 219 -9.08 -15.29 -9.18
C ALA A 219 -10.30 -15.08 -10.11
N TYR A 220 -11.33 -15.90 -9.91
CA TYR A 220 -12.55 -15.88 -10.72
C TYR A 220 -13.79 -15.69 -9.85
N LEU A 221 -14.75 -14.91 -10.37
CA LEU A 221 -16.13 -14.91 -9.91
C LEU A 221 -16.94 -15.84 -10.81
N VAL A 222 -17.53 -16.85 -10.21
CA VAL A 222 -18.47 -17.79 -10.87
C VAL A 222 -19.87 -17.50 -10.36
N THR A 223 -20.84 -17.34 -11.28
CA THR A 223 -22.25 -17.08 -10.94
C THR A 223 -23.16 -17.95 -11.77
N GLY A 224 -24.05 -18.68 -11.15
CA GLY A 224 -25.01 -19.56 -11.84
C GLY A 224 -25.98 -20.27 -10.91
N SER A 225 -26.69 -21.31 -11.40
CA SER A 225 -27.57 -22.08 -10.55
C SER A 225 -26.80 -22.79 -9.43
N LYS A 226 -27.38 -22.85 -8.22
CA LYS A 226 -26.73 -23.42 -7.03
C LYS A 226 -26.20 -24.84 -7.29
N ALA A 227 -26.94 -25.70 -7.97
CA ALA A 227 -26.53 -27.08 -8.24
C ALA A 227 -25.24 -27.12 -9.07
N VAL A 228 -25.24 -26.39 -10.21
CA VAL A 228 -24.13 -26.41 -11.18
C VAL A 228 -22.88 -25.75 -10.60
N VAL A 229 -23.01 -24.58 -9.94
CA VAL A 229 -21.85 -23.89 -9.35
C VAL A 229 -21.28 -24.69 -8.19
N SER A 230 -22.10 -25.33 -7.34
CA SER A 230 -21.62 -26.17 -6.25
C SER A 230 -20.79 -27.36 -6.74
N GLU A 231 -21.15 -27.96 -7.85
CA GLU A 231 -20.39 -29.05 -8.48
C GLU A 231 -19.04 -28.54 -9.04
N LEU A 232 -19.07 -27.39 -9.74
CA LEU A 232 -17.89 -26.77 -10.32
C LEU A 232 -16.84 -26.42 -9.27
N ILE A 233 -17.25 -25.84 -8.13
CA ILE A 233 -16.36 -25.35 -7.10
C ILE A 233 -15.91 -26.42 -6.08
N ALA A 234 -16.45 -27.65 -6.15
CA ALA A 234 -16.19 -28.69 -5.15
C ALA A 234 -14.71 -29.05 -4.96
N ASN A 235 -13.88 -28.86 -5.99
CA ASN A 235 -12.44 -29.13 -5.98
C ASN A 235 -11.59 -27.85 -6.12
N GLN A 236 -12.18 -26.66 -5.93
CA GLN A 236 -11.49 -25.38 -6.04
C GLN A 236 -11.21 -24.77 -4.67
N THR A 237 -10.21 -23.89 -4.59
CA THR A 237 -10.00 -23.07 -3.41
C THR A 237 -11.03 -21.95 -3.40
N ILE A 238 -11.98 -22.01 -2.47
CA ILE A 238 -13.07 -21.03 -2.33
C ILE A 238 -12.60 -19.93 -1.36
N ILE A 239 -12.61 -18.68 -1.83
CA ILE A 239 -12.34 -17.50 -0.98
C ILE A 239 -13.62 -17.06 -0.29
N HIS A 240 -14.71 -16.98 -1.06
CA HIS A 240 -16.03 -16.58 -0.57
C HIS A 240 -17.12 -17.19 -1.43
N GLN A 241 -18.27 -17.47 -0.82
CA GLN A 241 -19.49 -17.85 -1.56
C GLN A 241 -20.71 -17.22 -0.91
N GLU A 242 -21.69 -16.87 -1.73
CA GLU A 242 -22.95 -16.25 -1.30
C GLU A 242 -24.12 -16.75 -2.15
N GLU A 243 -25.21 -17.10 -1.47
CA GLU A 243 -26.47 -17.50 -2.14
C GLU A 243 -27.37 -16.28 -2.31
N VAL A 244 -27.76 -16.02 -3.55
CA VAL A 244 -28.70 -14.94 -3.91
C VAL A 244 -29.92 -15.56 -4.60
N GLY A 245 -30.96 -15.82 -3.83
CA GLY A 245 -32.15 -16.55 -4.30
C GLY A 245 -31.81 -17.98 -4.71
N ASN A 246 -31.99 -18.32 -6.01
CA ASN A 246 -31.69 -19.63 -6.55
C ASN A 246 -30.31 -19.73 -7.23
N GLN A 247 -29.53 -18.68 -7.13
CA GLN A 247 -28.17 -18.58 -7.68
C GLN A 247 -27.13 -18.67 -6.59
N LEU A 248 -25.95 -19.20 -6.92
CA LEU A 248 -24.75 -19.20 -6.13
C LEU A 248 -23.70 -18.34 -6.83
N GLN A 249 -23.14 -17.41 -6.08
CA GLN A 249 -21.95 -16.67 -6.48
C GLN A 249 -20.77 -17.20 -5.66
N ALA A 250 -19.67 -17.55 -6.31
CA ALA A 250 -18.48 -18.04 -5.65
C ALA A 250 -17.23 -17.33 -6.20
N VAL A 251 -16.36 -16.89 -5.31
CA VAL A 251 -15.02 -16.42 -5.63
C VAL A 251 -14.05 -17.56 -5.38
N ILE A 252 -13.38 -17.99 -6.43
CA ILE A 252 -12.46 -19.13 -6.42
C ILE A 252 -11.08 -18.77 -6.93
N ILE A 253 -10.09 -19.52 -6.48
CA ILE A 253 -8.75 -19.56 -7.10
C ILE A 253 -8.66 -20.84 -7.92
N SER A 254 -8.34 -20.71 -9.21
CA SER A 254 -8.18 -21.84 -10.12
C SER A 254 -6.98 -21.65 -11.03
N GLN A 255 -6.17 -22.69 -11.20
CA GLN A 255 -5.06 -22.72 -12.16
C GLN A 255 -5.54 -22.85 -13.62
N GLN A 256 -6.77 -23.33 -13.82
CA GLN A 256 -7.39 -23.45 -15.13
C GLN A 256 -8.57 -22.49 -15.21
N VAL A 257 -8.68 -21.78 -16.34
CA VAL A 257 -9.84 -20.92 -16.60
C VAL A 257 -11.09 -21.79 -16.66
N PRO A 258 -12.07 -21.63 -15.75
CA PRO A 258 -13.31 -22.37 -15.84
C PRO A 258 -14.02 -21.99 -17.14
N GLN A 259 -14.45 -23.00 -17.92
CA GLN A 259 -15.13 -22.73 -19.18
C GLN A 259 -16.53 -22.19 -18.91
N GLU A 260 -16.84 -21.02 -19.47
CA GLU A 260 -18.20 -20.46 -19.40
C GLU A 260 -19.20 -21.35 -20.15
N THR A 261 -20.41 -21.53 -19.60
CA THR A 261 -21.49 -22.30 -20.18
C THR A 261 -22.80 -21.51 -20.16
N THR A 262 -23.88 -22.07 -20.69
CA THR A 262 -25.22 -21.46 -20.58
C THR A 262 -25.76 -21.44 -19.14
N ASP A 263 -25.22 -22.28 -18.27
CA ASP A 263 -25.73 -22.51 -16.91
C ASP A 263 -25.02 -21.67 -15.84
N TYR A 264 -23.82 -21.15 -16.15
CA TYR A 264 -23.07 -20.27 -15.29
C TYR A 264 -22.14 -19.35 -16.09
N SER A 265 -21.87 -18.17 -15.56
CA SER A 265 -20.90 -17.20 -16.06
C SER A 265 -19.62 -17.21 -15.23
N VAL A 266 -18.51 -16.89 -15.89
CA VAL A 266 -17.18 -16.77 -15.25
C VAL A 266 -16.55 -15.46 -15.68
N ARG A 267 -16.00 -14.71 -14.73
CA ARG A 267 -15.17 -13.54 -15.03
C ARG A 267 -13.99 -13.41 -14.06
N HIS A 268 -12.94 -12.75 -14.50
CA HIS A 268 -11.88 -12.34 -13.59
C HIS A 268 -12.37 -11.27 -12.61
N LEU A 269 -11.77 -11.23 -11.43
CA LEU A 269 -12.00 -10.16 -10.48
C LEU A 269 -11.00 -9.04 -10.73
N THR A 270 -11.41 -7.81 -10.37
CA THR A 270 -10.45 -6.73 -10.11
C THR A 270 -9.73 -6.98 -8.78
N LEU A 271 -8.58 -6.36 -8.59
CA LEU A 271 -7.84 -6.46 -7.32
C LEU A 271 -8.70 -5.99 -6.13
N GLN A 272 -9.51 -4.94 -6.32
CA GLN A 272 -10.40 -4.45 -5.29
C GLN A 272 -11.50 -5.46 -4.94
N GLU A 273 -12.16 -6.05 -5.95
CA GLU A 273 -13.17 -7.08 -5.71
C GLU A 273 -12.57 -8.28 -4.96
N TYR A 274 -11.40 -8.74 -5.40
CA TYR A 274 -10.66 -9.81 -4.72
C TYR A 274 -10.41 -9.47 -3.25
N PHE A 275 -9.87 -8.27 -2.97
CA PHE A 275 -9.60 -7.82 -1.62
C PHE A 275 -10.86 -7.74 -0.75
N ILE A 276 -11.97 -7.22 -1.29
CA ILE A 276 -13.25 -7.16 -0.58
C ILE A 276 -13.68 -8.55 -0.13
N GLN A 277 -13.66 -9.53 -1.04
CA GLN A 277 -14.06 -10.90 -0.72
C GLN A 277 -13.09 -11.58 0.25
N LEU A 278 -11.79 -11.33 0.10
CA LEU A 278 -10.75 -11.88 0.97
C LEU A 278 -10.86 -11.36 2.42
N THR A 279 -11.30 -10.12 2.61
CA THR A 279 -11.35 -9.45 3.92
C THR A 279 -12.74 -9.34 4.52
N ARG A 280 -13.76 -9.90 3.85
CA ARG A 280 -15.14 -9.97 4.36
C ARG A 280 -15.17 -10.79 5.65
N LYS A 281 -15.92 -10.33 6.64
CA LYS A 281 -16.11 -11.09 7.89
C LYS A 281 -17.28 -12.04 7.71
N GLU A 282 -17.21 -13.21 8.35
CA GLU A 282 -18.33 -14.13 8.42
C GLU A 282 -19.53 -13.41 9.06
N GLY A 283 -20.63 -13.30 8.30
CA GLY A 283 -21.85 -12.63 8.73
C GLY A 283 -22.06 -11.17 8.25
N GLU A 284 -21.13 -10.64 7.41
CA GLU A 284 -21.34 -9.38 6.65
C GLU A 284 -21.96 -9.63 5.27
#